data_082987f877572ba09ed5fd7897603155
#
_entry.id   082987f877572ba09ed5fd7897603155
#
_cell.length_a   1.000
_cell.length_b   1.000
_cell.length_c   1.000
_cell.angle_alpha   90.00
_cell.angle_beta   90.00
_cell.angle_gamma   90.00
#
_symmetry.space_group_name_H-M   'P 1'
#
loop_
_entity.id
_entity.type
_entity.pdbx_description
1 polymer ?
#
loop_
_entity_poly.entity_id
_entity_poly.type
_entity_poly.pdbx_seq_one_letter_code
_entity_poly.pdbx_strand_id
1 'polypeptide(L)'
;MRDDPDRVIDAMLADMFIHANNCVRAFGDFHCAISATPAAEPALMRLMYDPPYRDFPWKRTRLWMVDELDVPADDPQRRGTRLAETVVALSGIPESQFHPLDPAQAGGDYSGLLREHLGWREKGHDRIDFVLLTVGEDGVLSAVGDSPASPRVTIPHPFINSSRLIAVFIPRASEAVVSGLVTRATEHRLGLAPVGGELVWYMTKEPG
;
A
#
# COMPACT_ATOMS: atom_id res chain seq x y z
N MET A 1 -9.73 16.75 -2.78
CA MET A 1 -8.43 17.41 -2.69
C MET A 1 -8.44 18.29 -1.46
N ARG A 2 -7.45 18.21 -0.58
CA ARG A 2 -7.37 18.98 0.67
C ARG A 2 -6.13 19.87 0.62
N ASP A 3 -6.20 21.03 1.28
CA ASP A 3 -5.12 22.03 1.22
C ASP A 3 -4.01 21.78 2.27
N ASP A 4 -4.17 20.75 3.11
CA ASP A 4 -3.29 20.42 4.23
C ASP A 4 -2.86 18.96 4.14
N PRO A 5 -1.54 18.64 4.05
CA PRO A 5 -1.01 17.28 4.03
C PRO A 5 -1.46 16.45 5.24
N ASP A 6 -1.53 17.04 6.42
CA ASP A 6 -1.93 16.33 7.64
C ASP A 6 -3.38 15.86 7.56
N ARG A 7 -4.26 16.68 6.99
CA ARG A 7 -5.66 16.29 6.76
C ARG A 7 -5.81 15.20 5.70
N VAL A 8 -4.89 15.12 4.74
CA VAL A 8 -4.85 14.03 3.76
C VAL A 8 -4.43 12.72 4.42
N ILE A 9 -3.42 12.79 5.28
CA ILE A 9 -2.97 11.64 6.09
C ILE A 9 -4.13 11.16 6.98
N ASP A 10 -4.76 12.07 7.73
CA ASP A 10 -5.90 11.74 8.62
C ASP A 10 -7.03 11.05 7.87
N ALA A 11 -7.40 11.54 6.70
CA ALA A 11 -8.46 10.94 5.90
C ALA A 11 -8.11 9.52 5.45
N MET A 12 -6.90 9.34 4.93
CA MET A 12 -6.44 8.04 4.46
C MET A 12 -6.35 7.03 5.62
N LEU A 13 -5.79 7.44 6.76
CA LEU A 13 -5.67 6.58 7.92
C LEU A 13 -7.03 6.25 8.55
N ALA A 14 -7.98 7.20 8.57
CA ALA A 14 -9.34 6.95 9.05
C ALA A 14 -10.04 5.89 8.18
N ASP A 15 -9.94 6.01 6.86
CA ASP A 15 -10.51 5.02 5.94
C ASP A 15 -9.84 3.65 6.11
N MET A 16 -8.50 3.61 6.21
CA MET A 16 -7.75 2.38 6.47
C MET A 16 -8.19 1.72 7.78
N PHE A 17 -8.34 2.50 8.86
CA PHE A 17 -8.77 2.00 10.17
C PHE A 17 -10.19 1.42 10.12
N ILE A 18 -11.11 2.12 9.46
CA ILE A 18 -12.50 1.66 9.29
C ILE A 18 -12.52 0.37 8.47
N HIS A 19 -11.79 0.31 7.35
CA HIS A 19 -11.69 -0.90 6.53
C HIS A 19 -11.10 -2.08 7.30
N ALA A 20 -10.02 -1.86 8.05
CA ALA A 20 -9.39 -2.90 8.85
C ALA A 20 -10.38 -3.53 9.86
N ASN A 21 -11.08 -2.69 10.62
CA ASN A 21 -12.05 -3.17 11.60
C ASN A 21 -13.26 -3.87 10.95
N ASN A 22 -13.74 -3.36 9.83
CA ASN A 22 -14.84 -3.97 9.10
C ASN A 22 -14.44 -5.36 8.52
N CYS A 23 -13.25 -5.47 7.94
CA CYS A 23 -12.75 -6.73 7.40
C CYS A 23 -12.50 -7.76 8.51
N VAL A 24 -11.87 -7.38 9.61
CA VAL A 24 -11.69 -8.27 10.76
C VAL A 24 -13.03 -8.77 11.31
N ARG A 25 -14.03 -7.91 11.40
CA ARG A 25 -15.38 -8.29 11.85
C ARG A 25 -16.08 -9.23 10.88
N ALA A 26 -15.93 -8.99 9.58
CA ALA A 26 -16.62 -9.76 8.54
C ALA A 26 -15.90 -11.08 8.20
N PHE A 27 -14.56 -11.07 8.19
CA PHE A 27 -13.74 -12.16 7.67
C PHE A 27 -12.78 -12.76 8.70
N GLY A 28 -12.58 -12.12 9.85
CA GLY A 28 -11.66 -12.57 10.90
C GLY A 28 -10.23 -12.05 10.77
N ASP A 29 -9.86 -11.49 9.62
CA ASP A 29 -8.55 -10.88 9.35
C ASP A 29 -8.65 -9.69 8.38
N PHE A 30 -7.53 -8.98 8.23
CA PHE A 30 -7.38 -7.84 7.33
C PHE A 30 -6.09 -7.99 6.53
N HIS A 31 -6.20 -8.06 5.21
CA HIS A 31 -5.06 -8.13 4.30
C HIS A 31 -4.74 -6.75 3.73
N CYS A 32 -3.59 -6.20 4.15
CA CYS A 32 -3.13 -4.88 3.75
C CYS A 32 -1.82 -4.98 2.98
N ALA A 33 -1.77 -4.46 1.76
CA ALA A 33 -0.55 -4.34 0.96
C ALA A 33 -0.08 -2.89 0.93
N ILE A 34 1.17 -2.64 1.28
CA ILE A 34 1.72 -1.29 1.41
C ILE A 34 2.95 -1.11 0.51
N SER A 35 2.99 0.02 -0.21
CA SER A 35 4.22 0.53 -0.79
C SER A 35 4.94 1.42 0.24
N ALA A 36 6.01 0.91 0.83
CA ALA A 36 6.76 1.58 1.89
C ALA A 36 7.81 2.56 1.33
N THR A 37 7.39 3.48 0.44
CA THR A 37 8.25 4.57 -0.02
C THR A 37 8.45 5.61 1.08
N PRO A 38 9.45 6.51 0.97
CA PRO A 38 9.60 7.64 1.89
C PRO A 38 8.33 8.50 2.00
N ALA A 39 7.53 8.59 0.94
CA ALA A 39 6.27 9.33 0.97
C ALA A 39 5.20 8.72 1.90
N ALA A 40 5.25 7.41 2.16
CA ALA A 40 4.34 6.76 3.09
C ALA A 40 4.73 6.95 4.56
N GLU A 41 6.00 7.23 4.83
CA GLU A 41 6.56 7.22 6.20
C GLU A 41 5.79 8.12 7.19
N PRO A 42 5.42 9.38 6.88
CA PRO A 42 4.65 10.21 7.80
C PRO A 42 3.30 9.58 8.20
N ALA A 43 2.63 8.92 7.26
CA ALA A 43 1.37 8.25 7.54
C ALA A 43 1.57 6.99 8.38
N LEU A 44 2.60 6.18 8.09
CA LEU A 44 2.94 4.98 8.86
C LEU A 44 3.32 5.33 10.30
N MET A 45 4.11 6.39 10.50
CA MET A 45 4.46 6.88 11.84
C MET A 45 3.23 7.33 12.61
N ARG A 46 2.29 8.05 12.00
CA ARG A 46 1.05 8.44 12.66
C ARG A 46 0.17 7.24 12.99
N LEU A 47 0.09 6.25 12.11
CA LEU A 47 -0.62 5.00 12.38
C LEU A 47 -0.07 4.27 13.62
N MET A 48 1.24 4.39 13.88
CA MET A 48 1.89 3.76 15.04
C MET A 48 1.73 4.57 16.34
N TYR A 49 1.78 5.89 16.26
CA TYR A 49 1.92 6.72 17.46
C TYR A 49 0.70 7.54 17.81
N ASP A 50 -0.19 7.84 16.86
CA ASP A 50 -1.33 8.70 17.13
C ASP A 50 -2.42 7.96 17.91
N PRO A 51 -2.96 8.59 18.97
CA PRO A 51 -3.95 7.97 19.85
C PRO A 51 -5.20 7.38 19.15
N PRO A 52 -5.74 7.99 18.09
CA PRO A 52 -6.91 7.44 17.38
C PRO A 52 -6.71 6.05 16.79
N TYR A 53 -5.45 5.64 16.53
CA TYR A 53 -5.13 4.37 15.87
C TYR A 53 -4.59 3.28 16.81
N ARG A 54 -4.62 3.51 18.14
CA ARG A 54 -4.13 2.54 19.15
C ARG A 54 -4.80 1.17 19.05
N ASP A 55 -6.09 1.16 18.68
CA ASP A 55 -6.88 -0.05 18.57
C ASP A 55 -6.87 -0.63 17.15
N PHE A 56 -5.86 -0.29 16.34
CA PHE A 56 -5.70 -0.90 15.02
C PHE A 56 -5.49 -2.42 15.18
N PRO A 57 -6.20 -3.26 14.41
CA PRO A 57 -6.27 -4.69 14.67
C PRO A 57 -5.02 -5.45 14.18
N TRP A 58 -3.83 -5.06 14.64
CA TRP A 58 -2.55 -5.62 14.18
C TRP A 58 -2.44 -7.12 14.31
N LYS A 59 -2.96 -7.71 15.40
CA LYS A 59 -2.95 -9.17 15.62
C LYS A 59 -3.79 -9.95 14.60
N ARG A 60 -4.62 -9.27 13.83
CA ARG A 60 -5.47 -9.81 12.78
C ARG A 60 -5.12 -9.25 11.40
N THR A 61 -4.04 -8.48 11.30
CA THR A 61 -3.58 -7.88 10.05
C THR A 61 -2.51 -8.78 9.43
N ARG A 62 -2.65 -9.08 8.14
CA ARG A 62 -1.60 -9.64 7.30
C ARG A 62 -1.03 -8.54 6.44
N LEU A 63 0.24 -8.27 6.64
CA LEU A 63 0.94 -7.16 6.01
C LEU A 63 1.74 -7.65 4.82
N TRP A 64 1.40 -7.17 3.65
CA TRP A 64 2.01 -7.46 2.38
C TRP A 64 2.76 -6.24 1.85
N MET A 65 3.73 -6.48 0.98
CA MET A 65 4.38 -5.41 0.24
C MET A 65 3.81 -5.31 -1.16
N VAL A 66 3.59 -4.07 -1.62
CA VAL A 66 3.20 -3.79 -3.01
C VAL A 66 4.39 -3.94 -3.94
N ASP A 67 5.52 -3.39 -3.53
CA ASP A 67 6.74 -3.36 -4.32
C ASP A 67 8.00 -3.34 -3.44
N GLU A 68 9.10 -3.80 -4.02
CA GLU A 68 10.44 -3.75 -3.41
C GLU A 68 11.46 -3.31 -4.46
N LEU A 69 12.48 -2.59 -4.03
CA LEU A 69 13.61 -2.23 -4.88
C LEU A 69 14.50 -3.45 -5.14
N ASP A 70 14.94 -3.60 -6.38
CA ASP A 70 15.91 -4.64 -6.76
C ASP A 70 17.33 -4.18 -6.39
N VAL A 71 17.61 -4.20 -5.10
CA VAL A 71 18.88 -3.80 -4.49
C VAL A 71 19.33 -4.90 -3.53
N PRO A 72 20.61 -4.93 -3.10
CA PRO A 72 21.12 -5.89 -2.12
C PRO A 72 20.27 -5.96 -0.84
N ALA A 73 20.27 -7.09 -0.17
CA ALA A 73 19.42 -7.32 1.01
C ALA A 73 19.77 -6.39 2.20
N ASP A 74 21.00 -5.94 2.28
CA ASP A 74 21.54 -5.03 3.29
C ASP A 74 21.48 -3.55 2.87
N ASP A 75 20.92 -3.23 1.72
CA ASP A 75 20.78 -1.86 1.25
C ASP A 75 19.77 -1.09 2.13
N PRO A 76 20.14 0.11 2.64
CA PRO A 76 19.25 0.90 3.48
C PRO A 76 18.00 1.42 2.77
N GLN A 77 17.95 1.35 1.44
CA GLN A 77 16.78 1.72 0.64
C GLN A 77 15.73 0.59 0.55
N ARG A 78 16.03 -0.62 1.03
CA ARG A 78 15.08 -1.74 1.07
C ARG A 78 13.80 -1.33 1.78
N ARG A 79 12.70 -1.42 1.07
CA ARG A 79 11.36 -1.06 1.60
C ARG A 79 10.87 -2.04 2.63
N GLY A 80 11.18 -3.33 2.45
CA GLY A 80 10.88 -4.38 3.42
C GLY A 80 11.55 -4.15 4.76
N THR A 81 12.83 -3.77 4.77
CA THR A 81 13.55 -3.39 5.99
C THR A 81 12.89 -2.20 6.68
N ARG A 82 12.61 -1.14 5.92
CA ARG A 82 11.89 0.05 6.45
C ARG A 82 10.55 -0.32 7.06
N LEU A 83 9.74 -1.14 6.38
CA LEU A 83 8.44 -1.55 6.87
C LEU A 83 8.53 -2.43 8.13
N ALA A 84 9.54 -3.30 8.17
CA ALA A 84 9.84 -4.10 9.35
C ALA A 84 10.17 -3.23 10.57
N GLU A 85 11.02 -2.24 10.41
CA GLU A 85 11.45 -1.34 11.49
C GLU A 85 10.36 -0.35 11.92
N THR A 86 9.60 0.22 10.97
CA THR A 86 8.62 1.27 11.26
C THR A 86 7.26 0.74 11.68
N VAL A 87 6.85 -0.42 11.20
CA VAL A 87 5.53 -0.98 11.47
C VAL A 87 5.62 -2.29 12.25
N VAL A 88 6.33 -3.29 11.74
CA VAL A 88 6.30 -4.64 12.33
C VAL A 88 6.86 -4.63 13.75
N ALA A 89 8.01 -4.00 13.96
CA ALA A 89 8.66 -3.93 15.26
C ALA A 89 7.83 -3.17 16.32
N LEU A 90 6.97 -2.25 15.91
CA LEU A 90 6.23 -1.35 16.81
C LEU A 90 4.76 -1.74 17.02
N SER A 91 4.16 -2.41 16.06
CA SER A 91 2.71 -2.68 16.04
C SER A 91 2.27 -3.89 16.87
N GLY A 92 3.19 -4.79 17.19
CA GLY A 92 2.87 -6.08 17.78
C GLY A 92 2.16 -7.04 16.80
N ILE A 93 2.26 -6.79 15.50
CA ILE A 93 1.85 -7.74 14.46
C ILE A 93 2.70 -9.02 14.62
N PRO A 94 2.13 -10.23 14.57
CA PRO A 94 2.91 -11.45 14.57
C PRO A 94 3.84 -11.51 13.36
N GLU A 95 5.10 -11.89 13.58
CA GLU A 95 6.10 -11.96 12.50
C GLU A 95 5.64 -12.84 11.32
N SER A 96 4.93 -13.93 11.61
CA SER A 96 4.33 -14.81 10.59
C SER A 96 3.22 -14.16 9.75
N GLN A 97 2.79 -12.96 10.10
CA GLN A 97 1.78 -12.18 9.36
C GLN A 97 2.41 -11.05 8.54
N PHE A 98 3.72 -10.87 8.59
CA PHE A 98 4.46 -9.98 7.70
C PHE A 98 5.07 -10.77 6.55
N HIS A 99 4.75 -10.38 5.34
CA HIS A 99 5.18 -11.04 4.11
C HIS A 99 6.03 -10.07 3.29
N PRO A 100 7.36 -10.04 3.50
CA PRO A 100 8.25 -9.21 2.69
C PRO A 100 8.32 -9.74 1.26
N LEU A 101 8.47 -8.82 0.31
CA LEU A 101 8.71 -9.14 -1.10
C LEU A 101 10.23 -9.23 -1.31
N ASP A 102 10.70 -10.39 -1.74
CA ASP A 102 12.11 -10.60 -2.05
C ASP A 102 12.35 -10.56 -3.57
N PRO A 103 13.12 -9.58 -4.09
CA PRO A 103 13.43 -9.50 -5.51
C PRO A 103 14.14 -10.74 -6.05
N ALA A 104 14.95 -11.43 -5.23
CA ALA A 104 15.64 -12.65 -5.65
C ALA A 104 14.68 -13.83 -5.89
N GLN A 105 13.48 -13.78 -5.29
CA GLN A 105 12.41 -14.78 -5.43
C GLN A 105 11.24 -14.26 -6.28
N ALA A 106 11.50 -13.22 -7.07
CA ALA A 106 10.49 -12.45 -7.75
C ALA A 106 9.58 -13.28 -8.67
N GLY A 107 8.31 -13.08 -8.52
CA GLY A 107 7.22 -13.37 -9.46
C GLY A 107 6.44 -14.64 -9.24
N GLY A 108 7.04 -15.80 -8.95
CA GLY A 108 6.30 -17.07 -8.84
C GLY A 108 5.72 -17.30 -7.44
N ASP A 109 6.57 -17.24 -6.45
CA ASP A 109 6.26 -17.65 -5.08
C ASP A 109 5.35 -16.68 -4.33
N TYR A 110 5.54 -15.37 -4.47
CA TYR A 110 4.78 -14.38 -3.75
C TYR A 110 3.29 -14.35 -4.14
N SER A 111 3.03 -14.53 -5.43
CA SER A 111 1.65 -14.66 -5.94
C SER A 111 0.98 -15.95 -5.48
N GLY A 112 1.74 -17.02 -5.36
CA GLY A 112 1.29 -18.29 -4.81
C GLY A 112 0.92 -18.15 -3.33
N LEU A 113 1.80 -17.52 -2.55
CA LEU A 113 1.60 -17.23 -1.14
C LEU A 113 0.37 -16.35 -0.89
N LEU A 114 0.18 -15.30 -1.69
CA LEU A 114 -1.03 -14.47 -1.63
C LEU A 114 -2.30 -15.30 -1.86
N ARG A 115 -2.33 -16.16 -2.89
CA ARG A 115 -3.49 -17.02 -3.16
C ARG A 115 -3.75 -18.01 -2.03
N GLU A 116 -2.72 -18.60 -1.46
CA GLU A 116 -2.83 -19.52 -0.33
C GLU A 116 -3.45 -18.83 0.88
N HIS A 117 -2.95 -17.64 1.23
CA HIS A 117 -3.44 -16.88 2.37
C HIS A 117 -4.82 -16.26 2.18
N LEU A 118 -5.25 -16.05 0.94
CA LEU A 118 -6.59 -15.52 0.63
C LEU A 118 -7.61 -16.62 0.33
N GLY A 119 -7.14 -17.79 -0.11
CA GLY A 119 -7.97 -18.85 -0.67
C GLY A 119 -8.93 -19.55 0.29
N TRP A 120 -8.79 -19.31 1.61
CA TRP A 120 -9.76 -19.82 2.59
C TRP A 120 -11.03 -18.99 2.68
N ARG A 121 -11.00 -17.74 2.17
CA ARG A 121 -12.18 -16.88 2.10
C ARG A 121 -13.12 -17.35 0.98
N GLU A 122 -14.41 -17.10 1.13
CA GLU A 122 -15.39 -17.36 0.08
C GLU A 122 -15.03 -16.63 -1.22
N LYS A 123 -15.36 -17.26 -2.35
CA LYS A 123 -15.13 -16.66 -3.66
C LYS A 123 -15.75 -15.26 -3.78
N GLY A 124 -14.94 -14.31 -4.24
CA GLY A 124 -15.28 -12.88 -4.30
C GLY A 124 -14.87 -12.10 -3.04
N HIS A 125 -14.48 -12.81 -1.97
CA HIS A 125 -13.87 -12.22 -0.78
C HIS A 125 -12.38 -12.59 -0.62
N ASP A 126 -11.87 -13.46 -1.47
CA ASP A 126 -10.50 -13.95 -1.60
C ASP A 126 -9.58 -12.90 -2.27
N ARG A 127 -9.56 -11.70 -1.73
CA ARG A 127 -8.84 -10.53 -2.26
C ARG A 127 -8.21 -9.68 -1.15
N ILE A 128 -7.21 -8.88 -1.52
CA ILE A 128 -6.60 -7.90 -0.62
C ILE A 128 -7.66 -6.87 -0.21
N ASP A 129 -7.69 -6.51 1.05
CA ASP A 129 -8.70 -5.59 1.57
C ASP A 129 -8.31 -4.12 1.35
N PHE A 130 -7.01 -3.80 1.49
CA PHE A 130 -6.51 -2.44 1.35
C PHE A 130 -5.15 -2.45 0.65
N VAL A 131 -5.00 -1.65 -0.38
CA VAL A 131 -3.72 -1.44 -1.08
C VAL A 131 -3.33 0.02 -0.97
N LEU A 132 -2.18 0.31 -0.38
CA LEU A 132 -1.61 1.65 -0.32
C LEU A 132 -0.55 1.80 -1.40
N LEU A 133 -0.85 2.64 -2.38
CA LEU A 133 0.08 3.05 -3.44
C LEU A 133 0.57 4.46 -3.16
N THR A 134 1.86 4.69 -3.39
CA THR A 134 2.49 6.01 -3.23
C THR A 134 3.25 6.38 -4.49
N VAL A 135 3.58 7.65 -4.62
CA VAL A 135 4.46 8.13 -5.68
C VAL A 135 5.88 8.18 -5.14
N GLY A 136 6.81 7.58 -5.86
CA GLY A 136 8.23 7.64 -5.54
C GLY A 136 8.84 9.02 -5.80
N GLU A 137 10.08 9.22 -5.41
CA GLU A 137 10.83 10.46 -5.68
C GLU A 137 11.02 10.71 -7.18
N ASP A 138 10.98 9.65 -7.99
CA ASP A 138 11.01 9.67 -9.45
C ASP A 138 9.67 10.11 -10.09
N GLY A 139 8.66 10.45 -9.28
CA GLY A 139 7.32 10.80 -9.75
C GLY A 139 6.52 9.62 -10.30
N VAL A 140 7.02 8.40 -10.16
CA VAL A 140 6.36 7.18 -10.63
C VAL A 140 5.52 6.58 -9.52
N LEU A 141 4.28 6.22 -9.85
CA LEU A 141 3.40 5.54 -8.92
C LEU A 141 3.94 4.12 -8.66
N SER A 142 4.01 3.73 -7.39
CA SER A 142 4.31 2.36 -7.01
C SER A 142 3.33 1.39 -7.68
N ALA A 143 3.78 0.19 -7.98
CA ALA A 143 3.06 -0.83 -8.75
C ALA A 143 2.87 -0.54 -10.26
N VAL A 144 3.26 0.61 -10.75
CA VAL A 144 3.18 0.93 -12.17
C VAL A 144 4.56 0.86 -12.81
N GLY A 145 4.87 -0.29 -13.37
CA GLY A 145 5.97 -0.48 -14.30
C GLY A 145 7.38 -0.30 -13.76
N ASP A 146 8.32 -0.74 -14.56
CA ASP A 146 9.75 -0.57 -14.32
C ASP A 146 10.14 0.90 -14.53
N SER A 147 10.76 1.48 -13.53
CA SER A 147 11.54 2.70 -13.71
C SER A 147 12.99 2.27 -14.01
N PRO A 148 13.57 2.61 -15.16
CA PRO A 148 14.98 2.29 -15.43
C PRO A 148 15.94 2.86 -14.38
N ALA A 149 15.54 3.94 -13.71
CA ALA A 149 16.31 4.58 -12.64
C ALA A 149 16.21 3.86 -11.29
N SER A 150 15.19 3.03 -11.10
CA SER A 150 14.93 2.32 -9.84
C SER A 150 14.26 0.99 -10.15
N PRO A 151 15.02 -0.04 -10.55
CA PRO A 151 14.49 -1.38 -10.80
C PRO A 151 13.74 -1.88 -9.55
N ARG A 152 12.56 -2.44 -9.77
CA ARG A 152 11.71 -2.91 -8.67
C ARG A 152 10.89 -4.12 -9.05
N VAL A 153 10.56 -4.91 -8.05
CA VAL A 153 9.59 -6.01 -8.18
C VAL A 153 8.28 -5.55 -7.58
N THR A 154 7.18 -5.93 -8.19
CA THR A 154 5.84 -5.55 -7.74
C THR A 154 4.93 -6.78 -7.66
N ILE A 155 3.91 -6.71 -6.81
CA ILE A 155 2.82 -7.68 -6.90
C ILE A 155 2.07 -7.50 -8.23
N PRO A 156 1.58 -8.58 -8.85
CA PRO A 156 0.88 -8.47 -10.12
C PRO A 156 -0.38 -7.62 -10.03
N HIS A 157 -0.62 -6.78 -11.03
CA HIS A 157 -1.77 -5.89 -11.14
C HIS A 157 -3.14 -6.56 -10.88
N PRO A 158 -3.41 -7.81 -11.27
CA PRO A 158 -4.68 -8.45 -10.93
C PRO A 158 -4.98 -8.50 -9.44
N PHE A 159 -3.97 -8.65 -8.57
CA PHE A 159 -4.17 -8.61 -7.11
C PHE A 159 -4.51 -7.20 -6.61
N ILE A 160 -3.86 -6.18 -7.19
CA ILE A 160 -4.15 -4.77 -6.88
C ILE A 160 -5.57 -4.44 -7.35
N ASN A 161 -5.88 -4.73 -8.61
CA ASN A 161 -7.15 -4.36 -9.23
C ASN A 161 -8.35 -5.11 -8.64
N SER A 162 -8.16 -6.29 -8.09
CA SER A 162 -9.21 -7.02 -7.39
C SER A 162 -9.40 -6.60 -5.93
N SER A 163 -8.53 -5.76 -5.36
CA SER A 163 -8.62 -5.34 -3.97
C SER A 163 -9.90 -4.54 -3.67
N ARG A 164 -10.30 -4.49 -2.39
CA ARG A 164 -11.51 -3.77 -1.95
C ARG A 164 -11.33 -2.26 -2.01
N LEU A 165 -10.16 -1.78 -1.58
CA LEU A 165 -9.80 -0.38 -1.65
C LEU A 165 -8.37 -0.24 -2.14
N ILE A 166 -8.19 0.56 -3.20
CA ILE A 166 -6.91 1.05 -3.65
C ILE A 166 -6.80 2.51 -3.22
N ALA A 167 -5.92 2.79 -2.28
CA ALA A 167 -5.61 4.12 -1.81
C ALA A 167 -4.35 4.63 -2.54
N VAL A 168 -4.50 5.64 -3.38
CA VAL A 168 -3.36 6.35 -3.98
C VAL A 168 -3.05 7.56 -3.11
N PHE A 169 -1.92 7.50 -2.42
CA PHE A 169 -1.53 8.49 -1.42
C PHE A 169 -0.37 9.37 -1.92
N ILE A 170 -0.66 10.64 -2.10
CA ILE A 170 0.27 11.66 -2.62
C ILE A 170 0.20 12.89 -1.72
N PRO A 171 0.82 12.84 -0.53
CA PRO A 171 0.69 13.90 0.47
C PRO A 171 1.38 15.20 0.03
N ARG A 172 2.35 15.10 -0.86
CA ARG A 172 3.09 16.23 -1.42
C ARG A 172 3.48 15.91 -2.85
N ALA A 173 2.89 16.59 -3.80
CA ALA A 173 3.29 16.48 -5.20
C ALA A 173 3.03 17.81 -5.91
N SER A 174 3.89 18.14 -6.88
CA SER A 174 3.66 19.28 -7.74
C SER A 174 2.38 19.09 -8.55
N GLU A 175 1.74 20.19 -8.92
CA GLU A 175 0.54 20.18 -9.75
C GLU A 175 0.78 19.40 -11.07
N ALA A 176 1.98 19.50 -11.62
CA ALA A 176 2.38 18.78 -12.83
C ALA A 176 2.38 17.25 -12.62
N VAL A 177 2.88 16.75 -11.48
CA VAL A 177 2.86 15.32 -11.13
C VAL A 177 1.43 14.85 -10.93
N VAL A 178 0.63 15.58 -10.17
CA VAL A 178 -0.78 15.25 -9.92
C VAL A 178 -1.58 15.23 -11.23
N SER A 179 -1.46 16.26 -12.04
CA SER A 179 -2.14 16.36 -13.34
C SER A 179 -1.73 15.25 -14.28
N GLY A 180 -0.43 14.94 -14.36
CA GLY A 180 0.09 13.82 -15.16
C GLY A 180 -0.45 12.46 -14.73
N LEU A 181 -0.56 12.21 -13.41
CA LEU A 181 -1.10 10.98 -12.88
C LEU A 181 -2.61 10.85 -13.11
N VAL A 182 -3.36 11.92 -12.89
CA VAL A 182 -4.81 11.95 -13.14
C VAL A 182 -5.09 11.74 -14.63
N THR A 183 -4.33 12.37 -15.52
CA THR A 183 -4.45 12.16 -16.97
C THR A 183 -4.19 10.70 -17.33
N ARG A 184 -3.11 10.09 -16.84
CA ARG A 184 -2.81 8.66 -17.08
C ARG A 184 -3.88 7.74 -16.51
N ALA A 185 -4.46 8.08 -15.36
CA ALA A 185 -5.54 7.31 -14.75
C ALA A 185 -6.80 7.35 -15.62
N THR A 186 -7.19 8.54 -16.11
CA THR A 186 -8.36 8.71 -17.01
C THR A 186 -8.16 8.03 -18.35
N GLU A 187 -6.93 7.95 -18.84
CA GLU A 187 -6.57 7.25 -20.07
C GLU A 187 -6.30 5.75 -19.87
N HIS A 188 -6.56 5.21 -18.67
CA HIS A 188 -6.28 3.81 -18.29
C HIS A 188 -4.81 3.37 -18.46
N ARG A 189 -3.87 4.31 -18.50
CA ARG A 189 -2.43 4.04 -18.70
C ARG A 189 -1.69 3.67 -17.43
N LEU A 190 -2.33 3.78 -16.26
CA LEU A 190 -1.73 3.36 -14.99
C LEU A 190 -1.86 1.87 -14.71
N GLY A 191 -2.61 1.12 -15.53
CA GLY A 191 -2.92 -0.28 -15.25
C GLY A 191 -3.81 -0.48 -14.01
N LEU A 192 -4.29 0.60 -13.41
CA LEU A 192 -5.24 0.56 -12.31
C LEU A 192 -6.65 0.56 -12.85
N ALA A 193 -7.29 -0.59 -12.78
CA ALA A 193 -8.67 -0.81 -13.22
C ALA A 193 -9.40 -1.63 -12.13
N PRO A 194 -9.91 -0.99 -11.07
CA PRO A 194 -10.54 -1.69 -9.95
C PRO A 194 -11.69 -2.58 -10.43
N VAL A 195 -11.71 -3.82 -9.97
CA VAL A 195 -12.75 -4.80 -10.28
C VAL A 195 -13.52 -5.13 -9.00
N GLY A 196 -14.68 -4.48 -8.82
CA GLY A 196 -15.53 -4.69 -7.65
C GLY A 196 -14.98 -4.10 -6.34
N GLY A 197 -14.04 -3.16 -6.44
CA GLY A 197 -13.47 -2.38 -5.36
C GLY A 197 -13.51 -0.88 -5.66
N GLU A 198 -12.91 -0.08 -4.78
CA GLU A 198 -12.84 1.38 -4.90
C GLU A 198 -11.40 1.83 -5.16
N LEU A 199 -11.24 2.91 -5.92
CA LEU A 199 -9.98 3.63 -6.11
C LEU A 199 -10.15 5.04 -5.54
N VAL A 200 -9.41 5.35 -4.48
CA VAL A 200 -9.50 6.64 -3.80
C VAL A 200 -8.14 7.35 -3.86
N TRP A 201 -8.19 8.62 -4.21
CA TRP A 201 -7.02 9.48 -4.30
C TRP A 201 -6.94 10.40 -3.09
N TYR A 202 -5.91 10.22 -2.28
CA TYR A 202 -5.57 11.06 -1.14
C TYR A 202 -4.41 11.98 -1.52
N MET A 203 -4.72 13.22 -1.86
CA MET A 203 -3.72 14.17 -2.35
C MET A 203 -3.97 15.58 -1.84
N THR A 204 -2.89 16.32 -1.63
CA THR A 204 -2.95 17.77 -1.41
C THR A 204 -3.02 18.51 -2.75
N LYS A 205 -3.58 19.73 -2.68
CA LYS A 205 -3.31 20.76 -3.67
C LYS A 205 -2.11 21.56 -3.18
N GLU A 206 -1.06 21.70 -3.98
CA GLU A 206 -0.05 22.70 -3.65
C GLU A 206 -0.71 24.08 -3.60
N PRO A 207 -0.39 24.91 -2.58
CA PRO A 207 -0.73 26.32 -2.64
C PRO A 207 -0.03 26.92 -3.88
N GLY A 208 -0.82 27.44 -4.80
CA GLY A 208 -0.35 28.16 -5.98
C GLY A 208 0.42 29.43 -5.63
#